data_874d53a52ac5fe23117e9d725eba654b
#
_entry.id   874d53a52ac5fe23117e9d725eba654b
#
_cell.length_a   1.000
_cell.length_b   1.000
_cell.length_c   1.000
_cell.angle_alpha   90.00
_cell.angle_beta   90.00
_cell.angle_gamma   90.00
#
_symmetry.space_group_name_H-M   'P 1'
#
loop_
_entity.id
_entity.type
_entity.pdbx_description
1 polymer ?
#
loop_
_entity_poly.entity_id
_entity_poly.type
_entity_poly.pdbx_seq_one_letter_code
_entity_poly.pdbx_strand_id
1 'polypeptide(L)' 'MMHELMGKEVEVITPEVVYRGTLIEITETEIHLQSSLAYITIPMERVISLKAVD' A
#
# COMPACT_ATOMS: atom_id res chain seq x y z
N MET A 1 -4.57 -13.85 -3.34
CA MET A 1 -5.45 -12.84 -2.74
C MET A 1 -4.61 -11.77 -2.06
N MET A 2 -5.18 -10.60 -1.92
CA MET A 2 -4.43 -9.45 -1.39
C MET A 2 -3.98 -9.66 0.04
N HIS A 3 -4.76 -10.38 0.84
CA HIS A 3 -4.38 -10.56 2.23
C HIS A 3 -3.09 -11.36 2.39
N GLU A 4 -2.61 -12.00 1.34
CA GLU A 4 -1.31 -12.66 1.41
C GLU A 4 -0.16 -11.66 1.57
N LEU A 5 -0.41 -10.39 1.26
CA LEU A 5 0.60 -9.36 1.37
C LEU A 5 0.55 -8.64 2.71
N MET A 6 -0.44 -8.95 3.55
CA MET A 6 -0.56 -8.29 4.84
C MET A 6 0.69 -8.53 5.68
N GLY A 7 1.19 -7.46 6.27
CA GLY A 7 2.40 -7.52 7.07
C GLY A 7 3.69 -7.54 6.28
N LYS A 8 3.60 -7.51 4.96
CA LYS A 8 4.78 -7.54 4.11
C LYS A 8 5.04 -6.17 3.53
N GLU A 9 6.27 -5.95 3.09
CA GLU A 9 6.59 -4.70 2.43
C GLU A 9 6.05 -4.70 1.02
N VAL A 10 5.36 -3.63 0.67
CA VAL A 10 4.74 -3.50 -0.63
C VAL A 10 5.05 -2.15 -1.23
N GLU A 11 4.79 -2.05 -2.52
CA GLU A 11 4.93 -0.81 -3.25
C GLU A 11 3.56 -0.51 -3.87
N VAL A 12 3.06 0.70 -3.61
CA VAL A 12 1.78 1.15 -4.16
C VAL A 12 2.08 2.27 -5.14
N ILE A 13 1.71 2.04 -6.39
CA ILE A 13 1.98 2.99 -7.46
C ILE A 13 0.74 3.82 -7.72
N THR A 14 0.89 5.13 -7.65
CA THR A 14 -0.17 6.09 -7.99
C THR A 14 0.38 7.01 -9.08
N PRO A 15 -0.49 7.83 -9.69
CA PRO A 15 -0.02 8.70 -10.77
C PRO A 15 1.10 9.65 -10.37
N GLU A 16 1.07 10.18 -9.15
CA GLU A 16 2.05 11.18 -8.74
C GLU A 16 3.19 10.61 -7.93
N VAL A 17 2.95 9.54 -7.19
CA VAL A 17 3.89 9.08 -6.17
C VAL A 17 3.90 7.57 -6.11
N VAL A 18 5.07 7.03 -5.80
CA VAL A 18 5.19 5.61 -5.47
C VAL A 18 5.40 5.53 -3.97
N TYR A 19 4.49 4.85 -3.28
CA TYR A 19 4.58 4.67 -1.83
C TYR A 19 5.17 3.30 -1.53
N ARG A 20 5.91 3.21 -0.45
CA ARG A 20 6.49 1.95 -0.04
C ARG A 20 6.37 1.83 1.47
N GLY A 21 5.96 0.66 1.94
CA GLY A 21 5.83 0.42 3.36
C GLY A 21 5.26 -0.95 3.63
N THR A 22 5.06 -1.23 4.92
CA THR A 22 4.44 -2.48 5.34
C THR A 22 2.94 -2.37 5.18
N LEU A 23 2.34 -3.34 4.52
CA LEU A 23 0.90 -3.33 4.30
C LEU A 23 0.19 -3.67 5.60
N ILE A 24 -0.60 -2.72 6.09
CA ILE A 24 -1.33 -2.89 7.33
C ILE A 24 -2.76 -3.36 7.07
N GLU A 25 -3.40 -2.76 6.06
CA GLU A 25 -4.79 -3.08 5.80
C GLU A 25 -5.17 -2.64 4.40
N ILE A 26 -6.07 -3.40 3.77
CA ILE A 26 -6.70 -3.01 2.51
C ILE A 26 -8.19 -3.04 2.75
N THR A 27 -8.86 -1.93 2.47
CA THR A 27 -10.31 -1.87 2.53
C THR A 27 -10.81 -1.61 1.12
N GLU A 28 -12.13 -1.50 0.98
CA GLU A 28 -12.71 -1.23 -0.33
C GLU A 28 -12.34 0.16 -0.83
N THR A 29 -11.99 1.06 0.07
CA THR A 29 -11.75 2.45 -0.29
C THR A 29 -10.33 2.92 -0.07
N GLU A 30 -9.50 2.16 0.66
CA GLU A 30 -8.18 2.65 1.06
C GLU A 30 -7.18 1.52 1.21
N ILE A 31 -5.91 1.90 1.07
CA ILE A 31 -4.79 1.04 1.43
C ILE A 31 -4.03 1.76 2.53
N HIS A 32 -3.69 1.04 3.59
CA HIS A 32 -2.95 1.59 4.73
C HIS A 32 -1.58 0.95 4.80
N LEU A 33 -0.55 1.79 4.81
CA LEU A 33 0.84 1.37 4.90
C LEU A 33 1.50 1.98 6.11
N GLN A 34 2.49 1.28 6.64
CA GLN A 34 3.34 1.80 7.71
C GLN A 34 4.77 1.86 7.21
N SER A 35 5.34 3.06 7.15
CA SER A 35 6.74 3.23 6.83
C SER A 35 7.48 3.58 8.11
N SER A 36 8.81 3.69 8.02
CA SER A 36 9.59 4.08 9.18
C SER A 36 9.30 5.51 9.61
N LEU A 37 8.74 6.33 8.72
CA LEU A 37 8.53 7.74 8.99
C LEU A 37 7.07 8.08 9.26
N ALA A 38 6.13 7.29 8.76
CA ALA A 38 4.75 7.72 8.79
C ALA A 38 3.80 6.55 8.56
N TYR A 39 2.56 6.76 8.99
CA TYR A 39 1.44 5.91 8.64
C TYR A 39 0.77 6.55 7.42
N ILE A 40 0.59 5.79 6.36
CA ILE A 40 0.15 6.32 5.07
C ILE A 40 -1.18 5.71 4.69
N THR A 41 -2.13 6.57 4.32
CA THR A 41 -3.44 6.13 3.83
C THR A 41 -3.57 6.57 2.37
N ILE A 42 -3.84 5.62 1.49
CA ILE A 42 -3.92 5.89 0.06
C ILE A 42 -5.32 5.55 -0.43
N PRO A 43 -6.03 6.52 -1.04
CA PRO A 43 -7.36 6.22 -1.59
C PRO A 43 -7.24 5.18 -2.70
N MET A 44 -8.11 4.18 -2.66
CA MET A 44 -8.06 3.10 -3.64
C MET A 44 -8.23 3.62 -5.06
N GLU A 45 -9.01 4.68 -5.22
CA GLU A 45 -9.25 5.23 -6.57
C GLU A 45 -7.98 5.77 -7.21
N ARG A 46 -6.94 6.03 -6.42
CA ARG A 46 -5.68 6.52 -6.97
C ARG A 46 -4.68 5.42 -7.25
N VAL A 47 -4.97 4.21 -6.84
CA VAL A 47 -4.00 3.11 -6.95
C VAL A 47 -3.98 2.57 -8.36
N ILE A 48 -2.79 2.61 -8.97
CA ILE A 48 -2.58 1.98 -10.27
C ILE A 48 -2.21 0.53 -10.09
N SER A 49 -1.31 0.26 -9.14
CA SER A 49 -0.95 -1.12 -8.87
C SER A 49 -0.37 -1.24 -7.48
N LEU A 50 -0.38 -2.45 -6.96
CA LEU A 50 0.14 -2.82 -5.66
C LEU A 50 0.94 -4.10 -5.85
N LYS A 51 2.17 -4.12 -5.37
CA LYS A 51 2.99 -5.31 -5.55
C LYS A 51 3.92 -5.49 -4.36
N ALA A 52 4.28 -6.73 -4.12
CA ALA A 52 5.24 -7.06 -3.07
C ALA A 52 6.63 -6.58 -3.48
N VAL A 53 7.40 -6.18 -2.48
CA VAL A 53 8.80 -5.81 -2.67
C VAL A 53 9.63 -6.99 -2.22
N ASP A 54 10.45 -7.50 -3.12
CA ASP A 54 11.32 -8.64 -2.78
C ASP A 54 12.75 -8.30 -3.01
#